data_80eacdd7024e4c165819adf344bea813
#
_entry.id   80eacdd7024e4c165819adf344bea813
#
_cell.length_a   1.000
_cell.length_b   1.000
_cell.length_c   1.000
_cell.angle_alpha   90.00
_cell.angle_beta   90.00
_cell.angle_gamma   90.00
#
_symmetry.space_group_name_H-M   'P 1'
#
loop_
_entity.id
_entity.type
_entity.pdbx_description
1 polymer ?
#
loop_
_entity_poly.entity_id
_entity_poly.type
_entity_poly.pdbx_seq_one_letter_code
_entity_poly.pdbx_strand_id
1 'polypeptide(L)'
;MLFSALLVVQTATAVQTGQFASPRLRESSGVAVSRAHPGVLWTHNDSGDGPYLYATDLRGHDRGFLLVPGAEVTDWEDMGLGPCPPPTRAGSCVYLADTGDNLESRASVTVYAVPEPEPPTGRGDTLRTTAAPAILQLRYPDGAHDVEAIYVSPRDSALYLVSKGRSGSIGVYRVTRAEWPVRPGGAGVVTAARLQILDIFPDAGFGRWVTGAAIRPDGRLVAIRTYGEIYFFHPGVGGRLTPAREHACDVGALDEPGGGEAVDFLDDTSLVLTSEGLRGRAGTIHRVECH
;
A
#
# COMPACT_ATOMS: atom_id res chain seq x y z
N MET A 1 19.69 -31.54 -1.09
CA MET A 1 20.31 -30.69 -0.06
C MET A 1 19.44 -29.46 0.05
N LEU A 2 18.60 -29.40 1.07
CA LEU A 2 17.82 -28.20 1.42
C LEU A 2 18.79 -27.24 2.11
N PHE A 3 19.21 -26.19 1.41
CA PHE A 3 19.84 -25.06 2.07
C PHE A 3 18.72 -24.30 2.80
N SER A 4 18.56 -24.54 4.10
CA SER A 4 17.87 -23.61 4.98
C SER A 4 18.68 -22.30 4.94
N ALA A 5 18.25 -21.34 4.15
CA ALA A 5 18.78 -19.98 4.27
C ALA A 5 18.43 -19.53 5.69
N LEU A 6 19.42 -19.28 6.53
CA LEU A 6 19.19 -18.63 7.81
C LEU A 6 18.55 -17.27 7.52
N LEU A 7 17.36 -17.05 8.07
CA LEU A 7 16.69 -15.76 8.08
C LEU A 7 17.57 -14.80 8.90
N VAL A 8 18.23 -13.86 8.24
CA VAL A 8 18.94 -12.78 8.91
C VAL A 8 17.94 -11.67 9.15
N VAL A 9 17.45 -11.55 10.37
CA VAL A 9 16.59 -10.46 10.80
C VAL A 9 17.48 -9.29 11.18
N GLN A 10 17.27 -8.15 10.51
CA GLN A 10 17.98 -6.91 10.80
C GLN A 10 17.38 -6.21 12.03
N THR A 11 18.19 -5.41 12.70
CA THR A 11 17.69 -4.50 13.74
C THR A 11 17.15 -3.24 13.10
N ALA A 12 15.93 -2.85 13.48
CA ALA A 12 15.37 -1.58 13.09
C ALA A 12 15.86 -0.45 13.99
N THR A 13 16.29 0.65 13.37
CA THR A 13 16.36 1.94 14.06
C THR A 13 15.10 2.71 13.70
N ALA A 14 14.19 2.86 14.65
CA ALA A 14 12.91 3.48 14.44
C ALA A 14 12.75 4.74 15.31
N VAL A 15 12.23 5.80 14.69
CA VAL A 15 11.90 7.06 15.38
C VAL A 15 10.47 7.41 15.06
N GLN A 16 9.63 7.54 16.09
CA GLN A 16 8.30 8.13 15.93
C GLN A 16 8.48 9.61 15.61
N THR A 17 8.09 10.01 14.40
CA THR A 17 8.23 11.38 13.92
C THR A 17 6.99 12.22 14.14
N GLY A 18 5.83 11.56 14.25
CA GLY A 18 4.54 12.24 14.44
C GLY A 18 3.40 11.32 14.81
N GLN A 19 2.23 11.96 14.97
CA GLN A 19 0.92 11.34 15.07
C GLN A 19 -0.05 12.13 14.21
N PHE A 20 -1.04 11.46 13.64
CA PHE A 20 -2.01 12.15 12.78
C PHE A 20 -2.83 13.20 13.57
N ALA A 21 -2.71 14.45 13.16
CA ALA A 21 -3.43 15.56 13.77
C ALA A 21 -4.87 15.72 13.23
N SER A 22 -5.19 15.10 12.10
CA SER A 22 -6.53 15.15 11.54
C SER A 22 -7.49 14.29 12.37
N PRO A 23 -8.58 14.85 12.91
CA PRO A 23 -9.56 14.06 13.66
C PRO A 23 -10.38 13.10 12.78
N ARG A 24 -10.29 13.26 11.46
CA ARG A 24 -10.93 12.37 10.48
C ARG A 24 -10.07 11.16 10.15
N LEU A 25 -8.75 11.28 10.24
CA LEU A 25 -7.81 10.21 9.92
C LEU A 25 -7.58 9.34 11.15
N ARG A 26 -8.36 8.28 11.26
CA ARG A 26 -8.40 7.39 12.42
C ARG A 26 -7.84 6.01 12.15
N GLU A 27 -7.97 5.54 10.92
CA GLU A 27 -7.67 4.18 10.48
C GLU A 27 -6.79 4.25 9.23
N SER A 28 -5.59 4.89 9.39
CA SER A 28 -4.63 5.00 8.27
C SER A 28 -4.17 3.62 7.84
N SER A 29 -4.67 3.15 6.71
CA SER A 29 -4.37 1.83 6.15
C SER A 29 -3.28 1.90 5.08
N GLY A 30 -3.28 2.89 4.18
CA GLY A 30 -2.24 3.07 3.18
C GLY A 30 -1.39 4.33 3.38
N VAL A 31 -0.13 4.34 2.91
CA VAL A 31 0.72 5.53 2.84
C VAL A 31 1.50 5.59 1.53
N ALA A 32 1.60 6.79 0.93
CA ALA A 32 2.45 7.02 -0.23
C ALA A 32 3.23 8.33 -0.08
N VAL A 33 4.53 8.26 -0.24
CA VAL A 33 5.44 9.43 -0.20
C VAL A 33 5.39 10.13 -1.54
N SER A 34 4.84 11.36 -1.56
CA SER A 34 4.77 12.16 -2.77
C SER A 34 6.15 12.37 -3.39
N ARG A 35 6.25 12.14 -4.70
CA ARG A 35 7.48 12.43 -5.46
C ARG A 35 7.40 13.80 -6.17
N ALA A 36 6.19 14.29 -6.40
CA ALA A 36 5.93 15.60 -6.99
C ALA A 36 5.98 16.73 -5.96
N HIS A 37 5.58 16.45 -4.70
CA HIS A 37 5.41 17.44 -3.65
C HIS A 37 6.26 17.07 -2.42
N PRO A 38 7.53 17.50 -2.34
CA PRO A 38 8.44 17.14 -1.26
C PRO A 38 7.85 17.42 0.14
N GLY A 39 7.95 16.42 1.02
CA GLY A 39 7.43 16.49 2.39
C GLY A 39 5.92 16.26 2.52
N VAL A 40 5.23 15.84 1.46
CA VAL A 40 3.84 15.39 1.51
C VAL A 40 3.80 13.87 1.59
N LEU A 41 2.96 13.37 2.48
CA LEU A 41 2.50 11.99 2.55
C LEU A 41 1.03 11.96 2.20
N TRP A 42 0.65 11.05 1.32
CA TRP A 42 -0.73 10.71 1.04
C TRP A 42 -1.14 9.51 1.90
N THR A 43 -2.38 9.51 2.38
CA THR A 43 -2.95 8.39 3.14
C THR A 43 -4.47 8.39 3.00
N HIS A 44 -5.12 7.32 3.42
CA HIS A 44 -6.57 7.18 3.50
C HIS A 44 -6.95 6.39 4.76
N ASN A 45 -8.21 6.44 5.14
CA ASN A 45 -8.74 5.49 6.11
C ASN A 45 -9.09 4.17 5.43
N ASP A 46 -9.15 3.12 6.20
CA ASP A 46 -9.72 1.83 5.89
C ASP A 46 -11.24 1.94 5.60
N SER A 47 -12.02 0.96 5.95
CA SER A 47 -13.47 0.92 5.83
C SER A 47 -14.18 1.98 6.69
N GLY A 48 -15.43 2.31 6.35
CA GLY A 48 -16.28 3.17 7.18
C GLY A 48 -16.10 4.68 7.01
N ASP A 49 -15.17 5.14 6.17
CA ASP A 49 -15.02 6.54 5.74
C ASP A 49 -15.54 6.72 4.31
N GLY A 50 -15.53 7.94 3.81
CA GLY A 50 -15.78 8.25 2.40
C GLY A 50 -14.50 8.08 1.55
N PRO A 51 -14.61 8.20 0.23
CA PRO A 51 -13.48 8.06 -0.69
C PRO A 51 -12.58 9.31 -0.62
N TYR A 52 -11.86 9.45 0.46
CA TYR A 52 -11.02 10.61 0.75
C TYR A 52 -9.54 10.26 0.70
N LEU A 53 -8.78 11.10 0.00
CA LEU A 53 -7.33 11.11 -0.02
C LEU A 53 -6.84 12.23 0.90
N TYR A 54 -6.18 11.87 1.99
CA TYR A 54 -5.66 12.80 2.99
C TYR A 54 -4.22 13.18 2.67
N ALA A 55 -3.88 14.45 2.89
CA ALA A 55 -2.51 14.95 2.82
C ALA A 55 -1.98 15.24 4.23
N THR A 56 -0.79 14.75 4.51
CA THR A 56 -0.08 14.97 5.78
C THR A 56 1.42 15.13 5.54
N ASP A 57 2.23 15.08 6.59
CA ASP A 57 3.68 15.02 6.54
C ASP A 57 4.24 14.11 7.65
N LEU A 58 5.55 13.95 7.73
CA LEU A 58 6.21 13.11 8.73
C LEU A 58 5.91 13.51 10.19
N ARG A 59 5.43 14.73 10.43
CA ARG A 59 5.00 15.20 11.76
C ARG A 59 3.51 14.97 12.02
N GLY A 60 2.77 14.48 11.00
CA GLY A 60 1.34 14.23 11.09
C GLY A 60 0.47 15.48 10.97
N HIS A 61 0.98 16.61 10.49
CA HIS A 61 0.17 17.81 10.33
C HIS A 61 -1.00 17.57 9.39
N ASP A 62 -2.19 18.03 9.81
CA ASP A 62 -3.37 18.02 8.95
C ASP A 62 -3.23 19.04 7.83
N ARG A 63 -2.98 18.58 6.62
CA ARG A 63 -2.91 19.42 5.41
C ARG A 63 -4.21 19.43 4.62
N GLY A 64 -5.25 18.71 5.10
CA GLY A 64 -6.54 18.59 4.47
C GLY A 64 -6.71 17.30 3.68
N PHE A 65 -7.81 17.22 2.94
CA PHE A 65 -8.19 16.04 2.17
C PHE A 65 -8.89 16.41 0.87
N LEU A 66 -8.94 15.45 -0.04
CA LEU A 66 -9.60 15.54 -1.36
C LEU A 66 -10.59 14.41 -1.50
N LEU A 67 -11.77 14.69 -2.06
CA LEU A 67 -12.70 13.65 -2.47
C LEU A 67 -12.21 13.04 -3.80
N VAL A 68 -12.21 11.71 -3.90
CA VAL A 68 -11.98 10.97 -5.14
C VAL A 68 -13.32 10.72 -5.82
N PRO A 69 -13.67 11.48 -6.87
CA PRO A 69 -15.02 11.43 -7.44
C PRO A 69 -15.28 10.10 -8.13
N GLY A 70 -16.44 9.48 -7.84
CA GLY A 70 -16.84 8.21 -8.43
C GLY A 70 -16.11 6.99 -7.89
N ALA A 71 -15.28 7.13 -6.86
CA ALA A 71 -14.79 6.00 -6.11
C ALA A 71 -15.79 5.60 -5.03
N GLU A 72 -15.85 4.30 -4.78
CA GLU A 72 -16.59 3.69 -3.67
C GLU A 72 -15.59 3.15 -2.65
N VAL A 73 -16.00 3.05 -1.39
CA VAL A 73 -15.20 2.47 -0.30
C VAL A 73 -15.97 1.28 0.24
N THR A 74 -15.45 0.10 -0.01
CA THR A 74 -15.95 -1.13 0.63
C THR A 74 -14.98 -1.52 1.73
N ASP A 75 -13.70 -1.64 1.36
CA ASP A 75 -12.60 -2.07 2.26
C ASP A 75 -11.27 -1.60 1.63
N TRP A 76 -10.92 -0.32 1.87
CA TRP A 76 -9.68 0.28 1.32
C TRP A 76 -8.50 -0.11 2.20
N GLU A 77 -7.52 -0.79 1.62
CA GLU A 77 -6.41 -1.36 2.37
C GLU A 77 -5.10 -0.59 2.17
N ASP A 78 -4.56 -0.57 0.99
CA ASP A 78 -3.25 0.01 0.73
C ASP A 78 -3.27 1.01 -0.43
N MET A 79 -2.21 1.79 -0.53
CA MET A 79 -1.99 2.73 -1.62
C MET A 79 -0.55 2.73 -2.09
N GLY A 80 -0.33 3.17 -3.32
CA GLY A 80 1.01 3.33 -3.85
C GLY A 80 1.10 4.43 -4.90
N LEU A 81 2.31 4.87 -5.19
CA LEU A 81 2.60 5.76 -6.29
C LEU A 81 3.25 5.01 -7.45
N GLY A 82 2.86 5.34 -8.66
CA GLY A 82 3.48 4.77 -9.85
C GLY A 82 3.08 5.45 -11.15
N PRO A 83 3.63 4.99 -12.29
CA PRO A 83 3.22 5.51 -13.59
C PRO A 83 1.73 5.37 -13.82
N CYS A 84 1.08 6.40 -14.34
CA CYS A 84 -0.36 6.36 -14.58
C CYS A 84 -0.76 5.30 -15.61
N PRO A 85 -1.91 4.60 -15.41
CA PRO A 85 -2.46 3.69 -16.40
C PRO A 85 -3.10 4.45 -17.57
N PRO A 86 -3.46 3.78 -18.68
CA PRO A 86 -4.26 4.41 -19.72
C PRO A 86 -5.60 4.93 -19.16
N PRO A 87 -6.19 5.99 -19.76
CA PRO A 87 -5.69 6.74 -20.92
C PRO A 87 -4.67 7.82 -20.58
N THR A 88 -4.33 8.00 -19.32
CA THR A 88 -3.35 9.01 -18.87
C THR A 88 -1.95 8.62 -19.36
N ARG A 89 -1.28 9.55 -20.05
CA ARG A 89 0.00 9.25 -20.72
C ARG A 89 1.23 9.72 -19.96
N ALA A 90 1.08 10.60 -18.98
CA ALA A 90 2.20 11.23 -18.29
C ALA A 90 1.91 11.38 -16.79
N GLY A 91 2.98 11.45 -16.02
CA GLY A 91 2.92 11.73 -14.58
C GLY A 91 2.84 10.50 -13.69
N SER A 92 2.75 10.78 -12.42
CA SER A 92 2.54 9.83 -11.33
C SER A 92 1.05 9.77 -10.98
N CYS A 93 0.57 8.59 -10.64
CA CYS A 93 -0.75 8.39 -10.08
C CYS A 93 -0.65 7.81 -8.68
N VAL A 94 -1.57 8.24 -7.83
CA VAL A 94 -1.89 7.57 -6.58
C VAL A 94 -2.84 6.41 -6.90
N TYR A 95 -2.49 5.22 -6.51
CA TYR A 95 -3.31 4.03 -6.60
C TYR A 95 -3.93 3.74 -5.24
N LEU A 96 -5.23 3.53 -5.20
CA LEU A 96 -6.03 3.26 -4.01
C LEU A 96 -6.67 1.89 -4.16
N ALA A 97 -6.41 0.99 -3.25
CA ALA A 97 -6.82 -0.41 -3.32
C ALA A 97 -8.06 -0.68 -2.46
N ASP A 98 -9.23 -0.81 -3.08
CA ASP A 98 -10.45 -1.35 -2.46
C ASP A 98 -10.44 -2.88 -2.63
N THR A 99 -9.55 -3.54 -1.90
CA THR A 99 -9.15 -4.94 -2.09
C THR A 99 -9.30 -5.82 -0.88
N GLY A 100 -9.64 -5.24 0.28
CA GLY A 100 -9.93 -6.00 1.49
C GLY A 100 -11.13 -6.91 1.33
N ASP A 101 -11.03 -8.08 1.92
CA ASP A 101 -12.08 -9.11 1.90
C ASP A 101 -11.86 -10.10 3.05
N ASN A 102 -12.06 -9.62 4.25
CA ASN A 102 -11.87 -10.38 5.49
C ASN A 102 -12.54 -11.77 5.50
N LEU A 103 -13.56 -11.99 4.66
CA LEU A 103 -14.28 -13.26 4.51
C LEU A 103 -13.87 -14.04 3.26
N GLU A 104 -12.98 -13.50 2.44
CA GLU A 104 -12.53 -14.07 1.15
C GLU A 104 -13.72 -14.52 0.28
N SER A 105 -14.68 -13.61 0.06
CA SER A 105 -15.97 -13.89 -0.61
C SER A 105 -16.32 -12.94 -1.75
N ARG A 106 -15.58 -11.83 -1.92
CA ARG A 106 -15.83 -10.84 -3.00
C ARG A 106 -15.51 -11.46 -4.36
N ALA A 107 -16.49 -11.41 -5.28
CA ALA A 107 -16.32 -11.91 -6.64
C ALA A 107 -15.35 -11.07 -7.48
N SER A 108 -15.18 -9.80 -7.12
CA SER A 108 -14.21 -8.86 -7.69
C SER A 108 -13.91 -7.75 -6.70
N VAL A 109 -12.74 -7.15 -6.84
CA VAL A 109 -12.26 -6.01 -6.08
C VAL A 109 -11.91 -4.87 -7.03
N THR A 110 -11.65 -3.67 -6.50
CA THR A 110 -11.44 -2.48 -7.33
C THR A 110 -10.15 -1.77 -6.95
N VAL A 111 -9.39 -1.29 -7.95
CA VAL A 111 -8.28 -0.37 -7.73
C VAL A 111 -8.54 0.92 -8.52
N TYR A 112 -8.41 2.04 -7.85
CA TYR A 112 -8.55 3.38 -8.42
C TYR A 112 -7.18 3.98 -8.64
N ALA A 113 -6.92 4.57 -9.82
CA ALA A 113 -5.69 5.30 -10.10
C ALA A 113 -6.01 6.75 -10.43
N VAL A 114 -5.58 7.66 -9.58
CA VAL A 114 -5.82 9.10 -9.68
C VAL A 114 -4.51 9.80 -10.04
N PRO A 115 -4.46 10.66 -11.07
CA PRO A 115 -3.30 11.54 -11.27
C PRO A 115 -2.94 12.23 -9.94
N GLU A 116 -1.68 12.16 -9.53
CA GLU A 116 -1.23 12.70 -8.25
C GLU A 116 -1.66 14.17 -8.14
N PRO A 117 -2.51 14.54 -7.17
CA PRO A 117 -3.08 15.87 -7.11
C PRO A 117 -2.15 16.86 -6.42
N GLU A 118 -2.39 18.15 -6.64
CA GLU A 118 -1.83 19.19 -5.78
C GLU A 118 -2.37 19.04 -4.36
N PRO A 119 -1.50 19.02 -3.34
CA PRO A 119 -1.94 18.90 -1.96
C PRO A 119 -2.82 20.08 -1.55
N PRO A 120 -3.82 19.86 -0.68
CA PRO A 120 -4.60 20.96 -0.14
C PRO A 120 -3.72 21.97 0.60
N THR A 121 -4.02 23.26 0.45
CA THR A 121 -3.31 24.33 1.16
C THR A 121 -4.13 24.79 2.36
N GLY A 122 -4.15 23.99 3.44
CA GLY A 122 -4.79 24.34 4.71
C GLY A 122 -6.19 23.76 4.92
N ARG A 123 -6.73 24.02 6.10
CA ARG A 123 -8.06 23.59 6.55
C ARG A 123 -9.17 24.45 5.93
N GLY A 124 -9.37 24.38 4.63
CA GLY A 124 -10.49 25.07 3.98
C GLY A 124 -11.78 24.26 4.12
N ASP A 125 -12.92 24.94 4.39
CA ASP A 125 -14.25 24.31 4.47
C ASP A 125 -14.79 23.87 3.10
N THR A 126 -14.09 24.16 2.01
CA THR A 126 -14.52 23.79 0.66
C THR A 126 -13.97 22.42 0.31
N LEU A 127 -14.87 21.45 0.13
CA LEU A 127 -14.52 20.12 -0.35
C LEU A 127 -13.88 20.23 -1.75
N ARG A 128 -12.61 19.89 -1.83
CA ARG A 128 -11.87 19.80 -3.09
C ARG A 128 -11.90 18.35 -3.59
N THR A 129 -11.82 18.20 -4.89
CA THR A 129 -11.83 16.88 -5.52
C THR A 129 -10.51 16.64 -6.26
N THR A 130 -10.13 15.39 -6.39
CA THR A 130 -9.10 14.96 -7.34
C THR A 130 -9.64 15.00 -8.79
N ALA A 131 -8.80 14.73 -9.77
CA ALA A 131 -9.28 14.30 -11.07
C ALA A 131 -10.05 12.96 -10.94
N ALA A 132 -10.92 12.66 -11.92
CA ALA A 132 -11.61 11.37 -11.94
C ALA A 132 -10.59 10.21 -12.08
N PRO A 133 -10.75 9.13 -11.32
CA PRO A 133 -9.85 7.99 -11.37
C PRO A 133 -9.98 7.17 -12.64
N ALA A 134 -8.91 6.53 -13.07
CA ALA A 134 -9.02 5.32 -13.86
C ALA A 134 -9.41 4.17 -12.90
N ILE A 135 -10.39 3.35 -13.31
CA ILE A 135 -10.97 2.31 -12.47
C ILE A 135 -10.62 0.95 -13.05
N LEU A 136 -10.05 0.07 -12.23
CA LEU A 136 -9.77 -1.31 -12.56
C LEU A 136 -10.58 -2.22 -11.64
N GLN A 137 -11.54 -2.96 -12.21
CA GLN A 137 -12.16 -4.10 -11.54
C GLN A 137 -11.36 -5.35 -11.86
N LEU A 138 -10.98 -6.09 -10.84
CA LEU A 138 -10.21 -7.32 -11.00
C LEU A 138 -10.72 -8.45 -10.11
N ARG A 139 -10.33 -9.67 -10.47
CA ARG A 139 -10.51 -10.89 -9.67
C ARG A 139 -9.22 -11.71 -9.67
N TYR A 140 -9.07 -12.55 -8.68
CA TYR A 140 -7.94 -13.47 -8.61
C TYR A 140 -8.27 -14.79 -9.32
N PRO A 141 -7.29 -15.49 -9.93
CA PRO A 141 -7.54 -16.69 -10.74
C PRO A 141 -7.88 -17.92 -9.89
N ASP A 142 -7.59 -17.89 -8.61
CA ASP A 142 -7.66 -19.00 -7.65
C ASP A 142 -8.66 -18.78 -6.52
N GLY A 143 -9.58 -17.86 -6.70
CA GLY A 143 -10.65 -17.56 -5.74
C GLY A 143 -10.55 -16.17 -5.14
N ALA A 144 -11.42 -15.84 -4.19
CA ALA A 144 -11.38 -14.58 -3.46
C ALA A 144 -10.21 -14.59 -2.47
N HIS A 145 -9.60 -13.44 -2.26
CA HIS A 145 -8.50 -13.25 -1.31
C HIS A 145 -8.63 -11.89 -0.61
N ASP A 146 -8.29 -11.87 0.66
CA ASP A 146 -8.05 -10.68 1.45
C ASP A 146 -6.69 -10.09 1.03
N VAL A 147 -6.69 -8.94 0.33
CA VAL A 147 -5.47 -8.34 -0.24
C VAL A 147 -5.25 -6.98 0.38
N GLU A 148 -4.19 -6.87 1.15
CA GLU A 148 -3.89 -5.78 2.06
C GLU A 148 -2.65 -4.96 1.61
N ALA A 149 -2.08 -5.31 0.46
CA ALA A 149 -0.87 -4.64 0.04
C ALA A 149 -0.78 -4.52 -1.48
N ILE A 150 -0.37 -3.35 -1.95
CA ILE A 150 -0.12 -3.09 -3.37
C ILE A 150 1.19 -2.32 -3.60
N TYR A 151 1.76 -2.51 -4.77
CA TYR A 151 2.76 -1.59 -5.30
C TYR A 151 2.69 -1.52 -6.82
N VAL A 152 3.16 -0.41 -7.38
CA VAL A 152 3.22 -0.20 -8.83
C VAL A 152 4.66 -0.08 -9.29
N SER A 153 5.09 -1.00 -10.11
CA SER A 153 6.48 -1.05 -10.57
C SER A 153 6.79 0.09 -11.55
N PRO A 154 7.80 0.92 -11.27
CA PRO A 154 8.22 1.97 -12.21
C PRO A 154 8.89 1.41 -13.47
N ARG A 155 9.28 0.13 -13.48
CA ARG A 155 10.01 -0.51 -14.58
C ARG A 155 9.10 -1.01 -15.70
N ASP A 156 7.95 -1.58 -15.33
CA ASP A 156 6.99 -2.15 -16.29
C ASP A 156 5.58 -1.57 -16.17
N SER A 157 5.40 -0.63 -15.24
CA SER A 157 4.12 0.03 -14.95
C SER A 157 2.99 -0.98 -14.62
N ALA A 158 3.35 -2.15 -14.10
CA ALA A 158 2.39 -3.14 -13.67
C ALA A 158 2.00 -2.89 -12.20
N LEU A 159 0.74 -3.17 -11.89
CA LEU A 159 0.21 -3.24 -10.54
C LEU A 159 0.47 -4.64 -9.98
N TYR A 160 0.98 -4.69 -8.77
CA TYR A 160 1.18 -5.90 -8.00
C TYR A 160 0.33 -5.86 -6.74
N LEU A 161 -0.27 -6.98 -6.39
CA LEU A 161 -1.13 -7.14 -5.23
C LEU A 161 -0.61 -8.32 -4.40
N VAL A 162 -0.62 -8.18 -3.08
CA VAL A 162 -0.11 -9.18 -2.14
C VAL A 162 -1.20 -9.49 -1.13
N SER A 163 -1.59 -10.78 -1.03
CA SER A 163 -2.63 -11.19 -0.09
C SER A 163 -2.12 -11.16 1.36
N LYS A 164 -3.02 -10.94 2.31
CA LYS A 164 -2.77 -10.92 3.76
C LYS A 164 -2.14 -12.21 4.29
N GLY A 165 -2.50 -13.34 3.67
CA GLY A 165 -2.05 -14.66 4.12
C GLY A 165 -2.91 -15.25 5.23
N ARG A 166 -4.11 -14.70 5.46
CA ARG A 166 -5.05 -15.20 6.48
C ARG A 166 -5.47 -16.64 6.24
N SER A 167 -5.70 -17.01 4.98
CA SER A 167 -6.06 -18.37 4.55
C SER A 167 -4.90 -19.36 4.43
N GLY A 168 -3.68 -18.95 4.81
CA GLY A 168 -2.50 -19.81 4.93
C GLY A 168 -1.37 -19.58 3.93
N SER A 169 -1.56 -18.83 2.84
CA SER A 169 -0.48 -18.50 1.90
C SER A 169 -0.54 -17.05 1.45
N ILE A 170 0.61 -16.44 1.28
CA ILE A 170 0.74 -15.08 0.78
C ILE A 170 0.97 -15.14 -0.72
N GLY A 171 -0.10 -14.86 -1.49
CA GLY A 171 -0.06 -14.82 -2.95
C GLY A 171 0.43 -13.47 -3.47
N VAL A 172 1.20 -13.49 -4.56
CA VAL A 172 1.53 -12.28 -5.34
C VAL A 172 0.83 -12.35 -6.68
N TYR A 173 0.05 -11.33 -6.98
CA TYR A 173 -0.72 -11.19 -8.21
C TYR A 173 -0.25 -9.97 -8.99
N ARG A 174 -0.49 -9.97 -10.30
CA ARG A 174 -0.06 -8.91 -11.21
C ARG A 174 -1.14 -8.58 -12.21
N VAL A 175 -1.32 -7.28 -12.46
CA VAL A 175 -2.07 -6.75 -13.61
C VAL A 175 -1.13 -5.85 -14.39
N THR A 176 -0.97 -6.12 -15.68
CA THR A 176 -0.12 -5.31 -16.55
C THR A 176 -0.79 -3.99 -16.91
N ARG A 177 0.00 -2.99 -17.28
CA ARG A 177 -0.52 -1.70 -17.75
C ARG A 177 -1.48 -1.84 -18.94
N ALA A 178 -1.26 -2.82 -19.80
CA ALA A 178 -2.09 -3.05 -21.00
C ALA A 178 -3.49 -3.61 -20.68
N GLU A 179 -3.67 -4.21 -19.51
CA GLU A 179 -4.95 -4.78 -19.05
C GLU A 179 -5.86 -3.74 -18.41
N TRP A 180 -5.36 -2.52 -18.14
CA TRP A 180 -6.20 -1.44 -17.64
C TRP A 180 -7.20 -0.96 -18.69
N PRO A 181 -8.46 -0.71 -18.30
CA PRO A 181 -9.47 -0.20 -19.21
C PRO A 181 -9.09 1.17 -19.78
N VAL A 182 -9.18 1.34 -21.09
CA VAL A 182 -8.93 2.63 -21.75
C VAL A 182 -10.12 3.58 -21.59
N ARG A 183 -11.33 3.06 -21.33
CA ARG A 183 -12.56 3.84 -21.16
C ARG A 183 -13.21 3.53 -19.82
N PRO A 184 -13.74 4.53 -19.10
CA PRO A 184 -14.52 4.29 -17.89
C PRO A 184 -15.69 3.33 -18.17
N GLY A 185 -15.83 2.27 -17.38
CA GLY A 185 -16.88 1.25 -17.55
C GLY A 185 -16.73 0.34 -18.78
N GLY A 186 -15.62 0.40 -19.49
CA GLY A 186 -15.45 -0.24 -20.81
C GLY A 186 -14.78 -1.61 -20.84
N ALA A 187 -14.26 -2.11 -19.75
CA ALA A 187 -13.74 -3.48 -19.67
C ALA A 187 -14.47 -4.25 -18.57
N GLY A 188 -14.76 -5.49 -18.84
CA GLY A 188 -15.21 -6.41 -17.80
C GLY A 188 -14.13 -6.59 -16.70
N VAL A 189 -14.42 -7.45 -15.73
CA VAL A 189 -13.50 -7.79 -14.65
C VAL A 189 -12.23 -8.44 -15.21
N VAL A 190 -11.08 -7.85 -14.97
CA VAL A 190 -9.76 -8.39 -15.35
C VAL A 190 -9.40 -9.55 -14.42
N THR A 191 -8.84 -10.62 -14.95
CA THR A 191 -8.28 -11.69 -14.09
C THR A 191 -6.79 -11.43 -13.90
N ALA A 192 -6.39 -11.13 -12.66
CA ALA A 192 -4.98 -10.93 -12.32
C ALA A 192 -4.16 -12.22 -12.54
N ALA A 193 -2.91 -12.08 -12.94
CA ALA A 193 -2.03 -13.22 -13.07
C ALA A 193 -1.38 -13.57 -11.73
N ARG A 194 -1.59 -14.78 -11.21
CA ARG A 194 -0.86 -15.26 -10.04
C ARG A 194 0.60 -15.55 -10.41
N LEU A 195 1.54 -14.90 -9.72
CA LEU A 195 2.98 -15.04 -9.99
C LEU A 195 3.65 -16.09 -9.10
N GLN A 196 3.38 -16.04 -7.81
CA GLN A 196 4.03 -16.90 -6.82
C GLN A 196 3.30 -16.86 -5.47
N ILE A 197 3.69 -17.77 -4.60
CA ILE A 197 3.49 -17.69 -3.15
C ILE A 197 4.81 -17.19 -2.55
N LEU A 198 4.75 -16.27 -1.58
CA LEU A 198 5.92 -15.82 -0.84
C LEU A 198 6.22 -16.75 0.32
N ASP A 199 7.51 -16.94 0.56
CA ASP A 199 8.00 -17.68 1.71
C ASP A 199 8.14 -16.76 2.93
N ILE A 200 7.02 -16.15 3.30
CA ILE A 200 6.78 -15.47 4.58
C ILE A 200 5.87 -16.40 5.35
N PHE A 201 6.26 -16.85 6.53
CA PHE A 201 5.52 -17.86 7.26
C PHE A 201 4.25 -17.31 7.94
N PRO A 202 3.10 -17.24 7.25
CA PRO A 202 1.88 -16.62 7.78
C PRO A 202 1.23 -17.47 8.89
N ASP A 203 1.41 -18.79 8.85
CA ASP A 203 0.92 -19.75 9.84
C ASP A 203 1.56 -19.58 11.23
N ALA A 204 2.62 -18.78 11.34
CA ALA A 204 3.22 -18.42 12.61
C ALA A 204 2.37 -17.41 13.44
N GLY A 205 1.18 -17.05 12.97
CA GLY A 205 0.19 -16.26 13.68
C GLY A 205 0.05 -14.81 13.21
N PHE A 206 -0.75 -14.04 13.92
CA PHE A 206 -1.16 -12.67 13.60
C PHE A 206 -0.01 -11.74 13.18
N GLY A 207 1.12 -11.80 13.86
CA GLY A 207 2.28 -10.95 13.56
C GLY A 207 2.85 -11.08 12.14
N ARG A 208 2.47 -12.12 11.40
CA ARG A 208 2.95 -12.40 10.05
C ARG A 208 1.95 -12.11 8.93
N TRP A 209 0.79 -11.59 9.25
CA TRP A 209 -0.15 -11.14 8.24
C TRP A 209 0.38 -9.88 7.55
N VAL A 210 0.31 -9.87 6.22
CA VAL A 210 0.71 -8.72 5.41
C VAL A 210 -0.28 -7.58 5.63
N THR A 211 0.24 -6.36 5.75
CA THR A 211 -0.54 -5.14 5.97
C THR A 211 -0.21 -4.03 4.97
N GLY A 212 0.91 -4.11 4.25
CA GLY A 212 1.25 -3.10 3.25
C GLY A 212 2.46 -3.50 2.42
N ALA A 213 2.64 -2.85 1.29
CA ALA A 213 3.83 -3.02 0.46
C ALA A 213 4.23 -1.74 -0.26
N ALA A 214 5.52 -1.62 -0.54
CA ALA A 214 6.06 -0.53 -1.34
C ALA A 214 7.17 -1.02 -2.27
N ILE A 215 7.36 -0.31 -3.37
CA ILE A 215 8.54 -0.49 -4.22
C ILE A 215 9.39 0.79 -4.20
N ARG A 216 10.70 0.62 -4.01
CA ARG A 216 11.63 1.74 -4.07
C ARG A 216 11.55 2.44 -5.44
N PRO A 217 11.70 3.77 -5.53
CA PRO A 217 11.52 4.51 -6.78
C PRO A 217 12.41 4.06 -7.95
N ASP A 218 13.56 3.44 -7.66
CA ASP A 218 14.42 2.83 -8.69
C ASP A 218 13.90 1.49 -9.23
N GLY A 219 12.84 0.93 -8.60
CA GLY A 219 12.22 -0.34 -8.95
C GLY A 219 13.07 -1.57 -8.62
N ARG A 220 14.05 -1.46 -7.72
CA ARG A 220 15.01 -2.55 -7.43
C ARG A 220 14.77 -3.27 -6.11
N LEU A 221 13.96 -2.69 -5.23
CA LEU A 221 13.66 -3.25 -3.93
C LEU A 221 12.17 -3.10 -3.63
N VAL A 222 11.54 -4.16 -3.17
CA VAL A 222 10.17 -4.19 -2.66
C VAL A 222 10.25 -4.46 -1.17
N ALA A 223 9.54 -3.65 -0.38
CA ALA A 223 9.27 -3.89 1.02
C ALA A 223 7.85 -4.44 1.15
N ILE A 224 7.68 -5.51 1.90
CA ILE A 224 6.37 -6.07 2.28
C ILE A 224 6.32 -6.05 3.79
N ARG A 225 5.36 -5.30 4.32
CA ARG A 225 5.13 -5.16 5.74
C ARG A 225 4.16 -6.22 6.24
N THR A 226 4.46 -6.74 7.42
CA THR A 226 3.53 -7.49 8.28
C THR A 226 3.37 -6.73 9.60
N TYR A 227 2.54 -7.21 10.52
CA TYR A 227 2.44 -6.60 11.85
C TYR A 227 3.75 -6.70 12.66
N GLY A 228 4.63 -7.66 12.37
CA GLY A 228 5.87 -7.89 13.12
C GLY A 228 7.14 -7.48 12.41
N GLU A 229 7.17 -7.62 11.09
CA GLU A 229 8.41 -7.45 10.33
C GLU A 229 8.15 -6.75 8.98
N ILE A 230 9.23 -6.22 8.41
CA ILE A 230 9.29 -5.81 7.01
C ILE A 230 10.21 -6.76 6.26
N TYR A 231 9.71 -7.37 5.19
CA TYR A 231 10.46 -8.27 4.33
C TYR A 231 10.90 -7.58 3.04
N PHE A 232 12.14 -7.77 2.64
CA PHE A 232 12.69 -7.14 1.44
C PHE A 232 12.92 -8.16 0.32
N PHE A 233 12.55 -7.75 -0.90
CA PHE A 233 12.65 -8.59 -2.09
C PHE A 233 13.22 -7.81 -3.28
N HIS A 234 13.97 -8.52 -4.13
CA HIS A 234 14.36 -8.01 -5.44
C HIS A 234 13.38 -8.48 -6.51
N PRO A 235 12.72 -7.55 -7.24
CA PRO A 235 11.87 -7.92 -8.37
C PRO A 235 12.74 -8.36 -9.55
N GLY A 236 12.51 -9.59 -10.00
CA GLY A 236 13.16 -10.21 -11.15
C GLY A 236 12.34 -10.09 -12.43
N VAL A 237 12.70 -10.90 -13.42
CA VAL A 237 11.99 -10.95 -14.71
C VAL A 237 10.53 -11.34 -14.49
N GLY A 238 9.61 -10.59 -15.13
CA GLY A 238 8.17 -10.82 -14.99
C GLY A 238 7.59 -10.43 -13.64
N GLY A 239 8.37 -9.76 -12.76
CA GLY A 239 7.93 -9.29 -11.48
C GLY A 239 7.98 -10.31 -10.34
N ARG A 240 8.55 -11.52 -10.58
CA ARG A 240 8.76 -12.49 -9.50
C ARG A 240 9.73 -11.92 -8.47
N LEU A 241 9.37 -12.07 -7.20
CA LEU A 241 10.14 -11.60 -6.07
C LEU A 241 11.11 -12.67 -5.58
N THR A 242 12.36 -12.29 -5.38
CA THR A 242 13.38 -13.12 -4.72
C THR A 242 13.83 -12.43 -3.44
N PRO A 243 13.97 -13.14 -2.31
CA PRO A 243 14.42 -12.53 -1.06
C PRO A 243 15.72 -11.75 -1.24
N ALA A 244 15.80 -10.56 -0.68
CA ALA A 244 17.05 -9.81 -0.57
C ALA A 244 17.98 -10.51 0.43
N ARG A 245 19.27 -10.18 0.42
CA ARG A 245 20.25 -10.80 1.31
C ARG A 245 19.94 -10.55 2.79
N GLU A 246 19.60 -9.32 3.09
CA GLU A 246 19.10 -8.89 4.39
C GLU A 246 17.58 -8.70 4.22
N HIS A 247 16.81 -9.76 4.39
CA HIS A 247 15.45 -9.74 3.87
C HIS A 247 14.36 -9.54 4.92
N ALA A 248 14.70 -9.38 6.18
CA ALA A 248 13.71 -9.05 7.20
C ALA A 248 14.24 -8.03 8.22
N CYS A 249 13.33 -7.18 8.70
CA CYS A 249 13.59 -6.13 9.69
C CYS A 249 12.48 -6.17 10.74
N ASP A 250 12.84 -6.35 12.01
CA ASP A 250 11.87 -6.42 13.12
C ASP A 250 11.30 -5.03 13.42
N VAL A 251 10.00 -4.88 13.36
CA VAL A 251 9.25 -3.67 13.71
C VAL A 251 8.14 -3.93 14.73
N GLY A 252 8.05 -5.14 15.26
CA GLY A 252 7.00 -5.55 16.18
C GLY A 252 7.00 -4.86 17.55
N ALA A 253 8.06 -4.12 17.88
CA ALA A 253 8.16 -3.34 19.12
C ALA A 253 7.72 -1.88 18.97
N LEU A 254 7.26 -1.44 17.79
CA LEU A 254 6.81 -0.07 17.58
C LEU A 254 5.51 0.23 18.33
N ASP A 255 5.39 1.48 18.83
CA ASP A 255 4.14 1.94 19.45
C ASP A 255 3.12 2.32 18.36
N GLU A 256 2.33 1.36 17.95
CA GLU A 256 1.32 1.46 16.89
C GLU A 256 -0.05 1.10 17.45
N PRO A 257 -0.84 2.10 17.89
CA PRO A 257 -2.03 1.90 18.72
C PRO A 257 -3.10 0.95 18.19
N GLY A 258 -3.41 1.01 16.89
CA GLY A 258 -4.41 0.17 16.23
C GLY A 258 -3.82 -1.01 15.46
N GLY A 259 -2.51 -1.03 15.34
CA GLY A 259 -1.76 -1.95 14.48
C GLY A 259 -1.00 -1.20 13.40
N GLY A 260 0.09 -1.78 12.97
CA GLY A 260 0.91 -1.21 11.91
C GLY A 260 0.41 -1.62 10.54
N GLU A 261 0.01 -0.65 9.70
CA GLU A 261 -0.64 -0.94 8.43
C GLU A 261 0.27 -0.66 7.23
N ALA A 262 0.67 0.57 7.02
CA ALA A 262 1.29 0.96 5.76
C ALA A 262 2.81 1.11 5.82
N VAL A 263 3.44 1.02 4.65
CA VAL A 263 4.88 1.25 4.43
C VAL A 263 5.10 1.95 3.09
N ASP A 264 6.02 2.94 3.05
CA ASP A 264 6.62 3.42 1.79
C ASP A 264 8.08 3.85 2.00
N PHE A 265 8.83 3.95 0.91
CA PHE A 265 10.21 4.42 0.92
C PHE A 265 10.27 5.95 0.98
N LEU A 266 10.90 6.51 2.02
CA LEU A 266 11.23 7.92 2.11
C LEU A 266 12.39 8.27 1.17
N ASP A 267 13.41 7.42 1.19
CA ASP A 267 14.62 7.51 0.38
C ASP A 267 15.20 6.10 0.13
N ASP A 268 16.46 6.01 -0.31
CA ASP A 268 17.09 4.73 -0.61
C ASP A 268 17.35 3.84 0.62
N THR A 269 17.33 4.40 1.82
CA THR A 269 17.74 3.75 3.07
C THR A 269 16.68 3.76 4.15
N SER A 270 15.68 4.63 4.05
CA SER A 270 14.67 4.82 5.09
C SER A 270 13.25 4.65 4.57
N LEU A 271 12.40 4.16 5.46
CA LEU A 271 10.99 3.91 5.25
C LEU A 271 10.16 4.85 6.13
N VAL A 272 8.94 5.14 5.69
CA VAL A 272 7.86 5.62 6.55
C VAL A 272 6.91 4.47 6.82
N LEU A 273 6.51 4.33 8.08
CA LEU A 273 5.45 3.43 8.52
C LEU A 273 4.34 4.25 9.14
N THR A 274 3.11 3.83 8.92
CA THR A 274 1.94 4.41 9.60
C THR A 274 1.11 3.33 10.28
N SER A 275 0.36 3.74 11.28
CA SER A 275 -0.56 2.87 12.01
C SER A 275 -1.94 3.46 12.12
N GLU A 276 -2.90 2.61 12.42
CA GLU A 276 -4.20 3.04 12.86
C GLU A 276 -4.16 3.68 14.24
N GLY A 277 -5.22 4.45 14.55
CA GLY A 277 -5.53 4.89 15.89
C GLY A 277 -6.39 3.88 16.64
N LEU A 278 -6.33 3.89 17.98
CA LEU A 278 -7.13 3.00 18.81
C LEU A 278 -7.50 3.68 20.13
N ARG A 279 -8.77 3.54 20.56
CA ARG A 279 -9.26 3.98 21.88
C ARG A 279 -8.92 5.44 22.21
N GLY A 280 -9.05 6.34 21.24
CA GLY A 280 -8.76 7.77 21.39
C GLY A 280 -7.31 8.17 21.23
N ARG A 281 -6.41 7.23 20.99
CA ARG A 281 -5.04 7.50 20.53
C ARG A 281 -5.05 7.64 19.01
N ALA A 282 -4.40 8.67 18.49
CA ALA A 282 -4.19 8.83 17.04
C ALA A 282 -3.18 7.81 16.53
N GLY A 283 -3.29 7.44 15.26
CA GLY A 283 -2.29 6.64 14.58
C GLY A 283 -0.93 7.35 14.53
N THR A 284 0.13 6.58 14.50
CA THR A 284 1.52 7.04 14.59
C THR A 284 2.22 7.02 13.24
N ILE A 285 3.26 7.84 13.12
CA ILE A 285 4.13 7.90 11.96
C ILE A 285 5.55 7.65 12.44
N HIS A 286 6.20 6.64 11.86
CA HIS A 286 7.58 6.27 12.18
C HIS A 286 8.48 6.41 10.95
N ARG A 287 9.68 6.93 11.16
CA ARG A 287 10.79 6.72 10.22
C ARG A 287 11.60 5.52 10.69
N VAL A 288 11.88 4.60 9.77
CA VAL A 288 12.57 3.35 10.08
C VAL A 288 13.74 3.16 9.13
N GLU A 289 14.88 2.77 9.67
CA GLU A 289 16.07 2.31 8.94
C GLU A 289 16.39 0.88 9.39
N CYS A 290 16.57 -0.02 8.43
CA CYS A 290 16.91 -1.43 8.69
C CYS A 290 18.42 -1.65 8.44
N HIS A 291 19.14 -2.25 9.41
CA HIS A 291 20.60 -2.41 9.40
C HIS A 291 21.03 -3.86 9.57
#